data_a7c787a5fcf96599abe2731b21221cc4
#
_entry.id   a7c787a5fcf96599abe2731b21221cc4
#
_cell.length_a   1.000
_cell.length_b   1.000
_cell.length_c   1.000
_cell.angle_alpha   90.00
_cell.angle_beta   90.00
_cell.angle_gamma   90.00
#
_symmetry.space_group_name_H-M   'P 1'
#
loop_
_entity.id
_entity.type
_entity.pdbx_description
1 polymer ?
#
loop_
_entity_poly.entity_id
_entity_poly.type
_entity_poly.pdbx_seq_one_letter_code
_entity_poly.pdbx_strand_id
1 'polypeptide(L)'
;LAEACWPDRWIWDLRREPEGLNIGQARAAALPCQRLLAIGTDMAVGKMSACLALLEAAQRSGIPARFVGTGQAGILISGEGVALDAVRVDYAAGAVEAAVLRAADALPKQGLVLVEGQGSLCHPASTATLPLLRGTQPTALLLVHRAGQTSIDRLPQIPLPSLEAVVATTEALA
;
A
#
# COMPACT_ATOMS: atom_id res chain seq x y z
N LEU A 1 21.44 -20.47 -0.70
CA LEU A 1 22.21 -20.80 -1.92
C LEU A 1 23.04 -19.61 -2.41
N ALA A 2 22.52 -18.40 -2.47
CA ALA A 2 23.25 -17.22 -2.94
C ALA A 2 24.35 -16.78 -1.97
N GLU A 3 24.11 -16.82 -0.66
CA GLU A 3 25.13 -16.56 0.37
C GLU A 3 26.30 -17.53 0.34
N ALA A 4 26.03 -18.80 -0.02
CA ALA A 4 27.09 -19.81 -0.15
C ALA A 4 27.97 -19.59 -1.40
N CYS A 5 27.44 -18.94 -2.46
CA CYS A 5 28.18 -18.69 -3.70
C CYS A 5 28.95 -17.36 -3.67
N TRP A 6 28.54 -16.40 -2.86
CA TRP A 6 29.14 -15.05 -2.79
C TRP A 6 29.18 -14.53 -1.36
N PRO A 7 30.10 -15.00 -0.51
CA PRO A 7 30.18 -14.61 0.89
C PRO A 7 30.45 -13.12 1.13
N ASP A 8 31.04 -12.44 0.14
CA ASP A 8 31.37 -11.01 0.22
C ASP A 8 30.26 -10.10 -0.34
N ARG A 9 29.09 -10.67 -0.70
CA ARG A 9 27.99 -9.91 -1.27
C ARG A 9 26.77 -9.98 -0.36
N TRP A 10 26.14 -8.82 -0.23
CA TRP A 10 24.87 -8.70 0.46
C TRP A 10 23.70 -8.88 -0.54
N ILE A 11 22.68 -9.65 -0.11
CA ILE A 11 21.45 -9.88 -0.88
C ILE A 11 20.27 -9.42 -0.02
N TRP A 12 19.51 -8.49 -0.55
CA TRP A 12 18.25 -8.09 0.05
C TRP A 12 17.08 -8.78 -0.67
N ASP A 13 16.54 -9.81 -0.02
CA ASP A 13 15.35 -10.50 -0.53
C ASP A 13 14.09 -9.70 -0.18
N LEU A 14 13.61 -8.92 -1.14
CA LEU A 14 12.42 -8.06 -1.00
C LEU A 14 11.11 -8.86 -0.87
N ARG A 15 11.11 -10.14 -1.24
CA ARG A 15 9.92 -11.01 -1.19
C ARG A 15 9.96 -12.02 -0.05
N ARG A 16 10.84 -11.84 0.89
CA ARG A 16 10.84 -12.66 2.10
C ARG A 16 9.66 -12.27 2.97
N GLU A 17 8.83 -13.26 3.33
CA GLU A 17 7.76 -13.05 4.31
C GLU A 17 8.37 -12.58 5.64
N PRO A 18 7.89 -11.47 6.23
CA PRO A 18 8.40 -11.02 7.53
C PRO A 18 8.18 -12.07 8.62
N GLU A 19 9.11 -12.17 9.55
CA GLU A 19 8.99 -13.04 10.72
C GLU A 19 8.07 -12.40 11.78
N GLY A 20 7.43 -13.22 12.61
CA GLY A 20 6.58 -12.75 13.72
C GLY A 20 5.28 -12.10 13.29
N LEU A 21 4.77 -12.42 12.10
CA LEU A 21 3.49 -11.90 11.63
C LEU A 21 2.34 -12.34 12.53
N ASN A 22 1.42 -11.41 12.76
CA ASN A 22 0.17 -11.62 13.46
C ASN A 22 -1.01 -11.20 12.57
N ILE A 23 -2.21 -11.61 12.94
CA ILE A 23 -3.45 -11.12 12.32
C ILE A 23 -3.63 -9.62 12.60
N GLY A 24 -4.33 -8.91 11.72
CA GLY A 24 -4.66 -7.51 11.91
C GLY A 24 -5.54 -7.30 13.14
N GLN A 25 -5.28 -6.27 13.91
CA GLN A 25 -5.97 -5.90 15.16
C GLN A 25 -6.50 -4.46 15.14
N ALA A 26 -6.47 -3.80 13.98
CA ALA A 26 -6.88 -2.42 13.78
C ALA A 26 -6.15 -1.39 14.70
N ARG A 27 -4.94 -1.71 15.17
CA ARG A 27 -4.15 -0.81 16.04
C ARG A 27 -3.79 0.50 15.36
N ALA A 28 -3.68 0.50 14.03
CA ALA A 28 -3.42 1.70 13.26
C ALA A 28 -4.52 2.76 13.42
N ALA A 29 -5.77 2.38 13.76
CA ALA A 29 -6.86 3.31 14.01
C ALA A 29 -6.57 4.28 15.17
N ALA A 30 -5.78 3.86 16.15
CA ALA A 30 -5.40 4.68 17.31
C ALA A 30 -4.23 5.64 17.06
N LEU A 31 -3.61 5.60 15.90
CA LEU A 31 -2.48 6.46 15.56
C LEU A 31 -2.93 7.92 15.42
N PRO A 32 -2.19 8.87 15.98
CA PRO A 32 -2.53 10.29 15.89
C PRO A 32 -2.18 10.93 14.54
N CYS A 33 -1.33 10.27 13.73
CA CYS A 33 -0.92 10.76 12.42
C CYS A 33 -1.97 10.47 11.35
N GLN A 34 -1.94 11.24 10.26
CA GLN A 34 -2.77 10.97 9.08
C GLN A 34 -2.25 9.73 8.33
N ARG A 35 -3.17 8.94 7.80
CA ARG A 35 -2.88 7.73 7.02
C ARG A 35 -3.64 7.80 5.72
N LEU A 36 -2.91 8.05 4.62
CA LEU A 36 -3.46 8.10 3.27
C LEU A 36 -3.13 6.80 2.56
N LEU A 37 -4.16 6.08 2.13
CA LEU A 37 -4.03 4.88 1.32
C LEU A 37 -4.37 5.20 -0.14
N ALA A 38 -3.45 4.90 -1.06
CA ALA A 38 -3.76 4.95 -2.48
C ALA A 38 -4.58 3.72 -2.88
N ILE A 39 -5.71 3.96 -3.51
CA ILE A 39 -6.57 2.95 -4.13
C ILE A 39 -6.64 3.19 -5.64
N GLY A 40 -7.08 2.24 -6.42
CA GLY A 40 -7.17 2.40 -7.85
C GLY A 40 -8.35 1.67 -8.45
N THR A 41 -8.85 2.19 -9.56
CA THR A 41 -9.89 1.52 -10.36
C THR A 41 -9.39 0.23 -11.00
N ASP A 42 -8.06 0.13 -11.21
CA ASP A 42 -7.41 -1.03 -11.81
C ASP A 42 -6.00 -1.23 -11.24
N MET A 43 -5.33 -2.30 -11.65
CA MET A 43 -3.88 -2.49 -11.45
C MET A 43 -3.08 -1.57 -12.38
N ALA A 44 -1.84 -1.25 -12.00
CA ALA A 44 -0.90 -0.47 -12.82
C ALA A 44 -1.43 0.90 -13.32
N VAL A 45 -2.37 1.53 -12.59
CA VAL A 45 -2.89 2.88 -12.93
C VAL A 45 -2.01 4.03 -12.39
N GLY A 46 -0.91 3.74 -11.69
CA GLY A 46 0.03 4.74 -11.21
C GLY A 46 -0.05 5.06 -9.71
N LYS A 47 -0.63 4.20 -8.88
CA LYS A 47 -0.76 4.41 -7.42
C LYS A 47 0.57 4.72 -6.73
N MET A 48 1.62 3.94 -7.00
CA MET A 48 2.96 4.18 -6.47
C MET A 48 3.49 5.56 -6.87
N SER A 49 3.42 5.91 -8.15
CA SER A 49 3.89 7.20 -8.67
C SER A 49 3.15 8.38 -8.03
N ALA A 50 1.83 8.26 -7.83
CA ALA A 50 1.04 9.28 -7.15
C ALA A 50 1.46 9.45 -5.69
N CYS A 51 1.68 8.36 -4.95
CA CYS A 51 2.17 8.41 -3.58
C CYS A 51 3.56 9.03 -3.48
N LEU A 52 4.49 8.69 -4.38
CA LEU A 52 5.84 9.26 -4.38
C LEU A 52 5.83 10.76 -4.70
N ALA A 53 4.99 11.19 -5.64
CA ALA A 53 4.81 12.61 -5.94
C ALA A 53 4.24 13.38 -4.73
N LEU A 54 3.29 12.78 -4.00
CA LEU A 54 2.75 13.37 -2.76
C LEU A 54 3.80 13.40 -1.64
N LEU A 55 4.62 12.35 -1.51
CA LEU A 55 5.72 12.33 -0.55
C LEU A 55 6.69 13.50 -0.80
N GLU A 56 7.10 13.67 -2.05
CA GLU A 56 7.98 14.77 -2.44
C GLU A 56 7.33 16.15 -2.17
N ALA A 57 6.05 16.31 -2.50
CA ALA A 57 5.31 17.53 -2.24
C ALA A 57 5.19 17.82 -0.73
N ALA A 58 4.90 16.81 0.09
CA ALA A 58 4.85 16.94 1.55
C ALA A 58 6.21 17.38 2.11
N GLN A 59 7.30 16.75 1.67
CA GLN A 59 8.66 17.11 2.09
C GLN A 59 9.03 18.55 1.72
N ARG A 60 8.71 18.98 0.49
CA ARG A 60 8.93 20.38 0.05
C ARG A 60 8.11 21.39 0.86
N SER A 61 6.95 20.97 1.35
CA SER A 61 6.07 21.80 2.18
C SER A 61 6.40 21.72 3.69
N GLY A 62 7.47 21.02 4.08
CA GLY A 62 7.85 20.85 5.48
C GLY A 62 6.90 19.95 6.28
N ILE A 63 6.07 19.14 5.61
CA ILE A 63 5.17 18.19 6.26
C ILE A 63 5.94 16.88 6.50
N PRO A 64 6.10 16.44 7.76
CA PRO A 64 6.74 15.16 8.04
C PRO A 64 5.92 14.02 7.45
N ALA A 65 6.52 13.28 6.51
CA ALA A 65 5.84 12.20 5.82
C ALA A 65 6.72 10.97 5.68
N ARG A 66 6.12 9.78 5.73
CA ARG A 66 6.73 8.48 5.47
C ARG A 66 5.94 7.72 4.43
N PHE A 67 6.64 6.97 3.60
CA PHE A 67 6.03 6.11 2.60
C PHE A 67 6.19 4.65 3.00
N VAL A 68 5.11 3.89 2.91
CA VAL A 68 5.07 2.45 3.13
C VAL A 68 4.88 1.77 1.79
N GLY A 69 5.93 1.15 1.27
CA GLY A 69 5.88 0.31 0.07
C GLY A 69 5.15 -1.00 0.35
N THR A 70 4.27 -1.42 -0.55
CA THR A 70 3.55 -2.70 -0.44
C THR A 70 3.86 -3.64 -1.60
N GLY A 71 4.61 -3.15 -2.57
CA GLY A 71 5.22 -3.89 -3.66
C GLY A 71 6.74 -3.72 -3.67
N GLN A 72 7.43 -4.57 -4.39
CA GLN A 72 8.91 -4.62 -4.42
C GLN A 72 9.53 -3.30 -4.82
N ALA A 73 8.99 -2.63 -5.85
CA ALA A 73 9.50 -1.35 -6.32
C ALA A 73 9.36 -0.25 -5.25
N GLY A 74 8.21 -0.15 -4.58
CA GLY A 74 7.97 0.79 -3.50
C GLY A 74 8.92 0.57 -2.33
N ILE A 75 9.15 -0.69 -1.94
CA ILE A 75 10.09 -1.07 -0.87
C ILE A 75 11.53 -0.70 -1.26
N LEU A 76 11.93 -1.00 -2.50
CA LEU A 76 13.29 -0.70 -2.96
C LEU A 76 13.58 0.80 -2.96
N ILE A 77 12.59 1.62 -3.31
CA ILE A 77 12.72 3.09 -3.35
C ILE A 77 12.74 3.69 -1.94
N SER A 78 11.86 3.21 -1.05
CA SER A 78 11.70 3.80 0.29
C SER A 78 12.60 3.19 1.36
N GLY A 79 13.06 1.97 1.13
CA GLY A 79 13.75 1.18 2.17
C GLY A 79 12.81 0.57 3.22
N GLU A 80 11.51 0.86 3.16
CA GLU A 80 10.51 0.44 4.15
C GLU A 80 9.25 -0.13 3.48
N GLY A 81 8.60 -1.06 4.15
CA GLY A 81 7.32 -1.61 3.70
C GLY A 81 7.15 -3.10 3.96
N VAL A 82 6.28 -3.70 3.19
CA VAL A 82 6.02 -5.14 3.20
C VAL A 82 5.64 -5.62 1.80
N ALA A 83 6.30 -6.64 1.29
CA ALA A 83 5.96 -7.27 0.03
C ALA A 83 4.68 -8.09 0.21
N LEU A 84 3.53 -7.46 -0.02
CA LEU A 84 2.23 -8.04 0.31
C LEU A 84 1.92 -9.32 -0.47
N ASP A 85 2.48 -9.46 -1.67
CA ASP A 85 2.37 -10.65 -2.51
C ASP A 85 3.18 -11.86 -1.99
N ALA A 86 4.05 -11.64 -1.01
CA ALA A 86 4.83 -12.70 -0.35
C ALA A 86 4.27 -13.07 1.04
N VAL A 87 3.22 -12.41 1.49
CA VAL A 87 2.59 -12.64 2.80
C VAL A 87 1.39 -13.56 2.66
N ARG A 88 1.29 -14.56 3.53
CA ARG A 88 0.10 -15.43 3.61
C ARG A 88 -1.14 -14.58 3.87
N VAL A 89 -2.23 -14.89 3.18
CA VAL A 89 -3.46 -14.06 3.14
C VAL A 89 -4.02 -13.73 4.52
N ASP A 90 -3.97 -14.67 5.47
CA ASP A 90 -4.49 -14.49 6.83
C ASP A 90 -3.72 -13.44 7.64
N TYR A 91 -2.43 -13.25 7.31
CA TYR A 91 -1.55 -12.29 7.98
C TYR A 91 -1.39 -10.99 7.21
N ALA A 92 -1.96 -10.87 6.00
CA ALA A 92 -1.75 -9.73 5.12
C ALA A 92 -2.16 -8.39 5.77
N ALA A 93 -3.32 -8.33 6.42
CA ALA A 93 -3.76 -7.13 7.13
C ALA A 93 -2.84 -6.78 8.31
N GLY A 94 -2.39 -7.79 9.08
CA GLY A 94 -1.47 -7.58 10.20
C GLY A 94 -0.08 -7.15 9.76
N ALA A 95 0.40 -7.64 8.62
CA ALA A 95 1.68 -7.23 8.03
C ALA A 95 1.65 -5.76 7.58
N VAL A 96 0.56 -5.33 6.94
CA VAL A 96 0.33 -3.91 6.60
C VAL A 96 0.25 -3.06 7.86
N GLU A 97 -0.54 -3.49 8.85
CA GLU A 97 -0.65 -2.80 10.15
C GLU A 97 0.72 -2.60 10.79
N ALA A 98 1.53 -3.65 10.86
CA ALA A 98 2.87 -3.57 11.44
C ALA A 98 3.77 -2.59 10.68
N ALA A 99 3.70 -2.55 9.35
CA ALA A 99 4.46 -1.61 8.54
C ALA A 99 3.99 -0.15 8.77
N VAL A 100 2.70 0.08 8.87
CA VAL A 100 2.12 1.40 9.16
C VAL A 100 2.51 1.89 10.56
N LEU A 101 2.46 1.01 11.56
CA LEU A 101 2.88 1.34 12.93
C LEU A 101 4.36 1.74 12.97
N ARG A 102 5.25 0.97 12.34
CA ARG A 102 6.69 1.32 12.25
C ARG A 102 6.92 2.67 11.57
N ALA A 103 6.22 2.94 10.47
CA ALA A 103 6.34 4.22 9.78
C ALA A 103 5.86 5.38 10.66
N ALA A 104 4.79 5.17 11.43
CA ALA A 104 4.22 6.17 12.33
C ALA A 104 5.12 6.46 13.55
N ASP A 105 5.83 5.46 14.08
CA ASP A 105 6.76 5.65 15.21
C ASP A 105 7.88 6.65 14.90
N ALA A 106 8.24 6.79 13.63
CA ALA A 106 9.25 7.74 13.15
C ALA A 106 8.68 9.15 12.84
N LEU A 107 7.38 9.38 13.12
CA LEU A 107 6.68 10.62 12.78
C LEU A 107 6.16 11.36 14.02
N PRO A 108 6.10 12.70 13.98
CA PRO A 108 5.33 13.46 14.97
C PRO A 108 3.82 13.19 14.81
N LYS A 109 3.03 13.57 15.83
CA LYS A 109 1.57 13.36 15.82
C LYS A 109 0.84 13.93 14.60
N GLN A 110 1.36 15.01 14.01
CA GLN A 110 0.80 15.65 12.80
C GLN A 110 1.45 15.14 11.51
N GLY A 111 2.17 14.04 11.58
CA GLY A 111 2.81 13.44 10.40
C GLY A 111 1.83 12.73 9.48
N LEU A 112 2.33 12.37 8.30
CA LEU A 112 1.57 11.69 7.25
C LEU A 112 2.23 10.36 6.89
N VAL A 113 1.49 9.26 7.00
CA VAL A 113 1.85 7.96 6.45
C VAL A 113 1.16 7.80 5.10
N LEU A 114 1.95 7.67 4.04
CA LEU A 114 1.49 7.39 2.68
C LEU A 114 1.64 5.88 2.42
N VAL A 115 0.54 5.17 2.23
CA VAL A 115 0.56 3.73 1.99
C VAL A 115 0.33 3.47 0.50
N GLU A 116 1.28 2.78 -0.11
CA GLU A 116 1.16 2.34 -1.50
C GLU A 116 -0.02 1.39 -1.64
N GLY A 117 -0.90 1.68 -2.59
CA GLY A 117 -1.97 0.77 -2.95
C GLY A 117 -1.50 -0.32 -3.91
N GLN A 118 -1.90 -1.54 -3.66
CA GLN A 118 -1.75 -2.66 -4.59
C GLN A 118 -3.11 -3.20 -5.03
N GLY A 119 -3.14 -3.66 -6.27
CA GLY A 119 -4.35 -4.24 -6.84
C GLY A 119 -5.48 -3.23 -7.02
N SER A 120 -6.69 -3.75 -7.07
CA SER A 120 -7.95 -3.00 -7.16
C SER A 120 -9.10 -3.88 -6.71
N LEU A 121 -10.10 -3.32 -6.05
CA LEU A 121 -11.35 -4.04 -5.71
C LEU A 121 -12.10 -4.50 -6.97
N CYS A 122 -11.92 -3.78 -8.09
CA CYS A 122 -12.61 -4.07 -9.35
C CYS A 122 -11.92 -5.17 -10.17
N HIS A 123 -10.66 -5.52 -9.86
CA HIS A 123 -9.88 -6.44 -10.68
C HIS A 123 -10.00 -7.89 -10.15
N PRO A 124 -10.43 -8.87 -10.98
CA PRO A 124 -10.70 -10.24 -10.52
C PRO A 124 -9.47 -10.99 -9.99
N ALA A 125 -8.27 -10.60 -10.40
CA ALA A 125 -7.01 -11.21 -9.92
C ALA A 125 -6.42 -10.49 -8.70
N SER A 126 -7.12 -9.53 -8.08
CA SER A 126 -6.57 -8.75 -6.98
C SER A 126 -7.20 -9.12 -5.64
N THR A 127 -6.37 -9.45 -4.67
CA THR A 127 -6.76 -9.73 -3.28
C THR A 127 -6.18 -8.73 -2.27
N ALA A 128 -5.36 -7.78 -2.75
CA ALA A 128 -4.54 -6.94 -1.89
C ALA A 128 -5.29 -5.77 -1.23
N THR A 129 -6.35 -5.25 -1.86
CA THR A 129 -6.99 -4.00 -1.41
C THR A 129 -7.66 -4.13 -0.04
N LEU A 130 -8.33 -5.24 0.26
CA LEU A 130 -8.96 -5.44 1.58
C LEU A 130 -7.93 -5.51 2.73
N PRO A 131 -6.85 -6.30 2.64
CA PRO A 131 -5.78 -6.24 3.63
C PRO A 131 -5.17 -4.86 3.81
N LEU A 132 -5.02 -4.09 2.74
CA LEU A 132 -4.51 -2.72 2.80
C LEU A 132 -5.46 -1.79 3.56
N LEU A 133 -6.76 -1.82 3.30
CA LEU A 133 -7.76 -1.05 4.04
C LEU A 133 -7.75 -1.41 5.52
N ARG A 134 -7.80 -2.70 5.83
CA ARG A 134 -7.85 -3.20 7.22
C ARG A 134 -6.57 -2.93 8.02
N GLY A 135 -5.41 -3.08 7.40
CA GLY A 135 -4.13 -2.87 8.06
C GLY A 135 -3.75 -1.38 8.18
N THR A 136 -4.15 -0.57 7.21
CA THR A 136 -3.86 0.88 7.22
C THR A 136 -4.81 1.63 8.15
N GLN A 137 -6.09 1.22 8.26
CA GLN A 137 -7.12 2.01 8.93
C GLN A 137 -7.07 3.48 8.46
N PRO A 138 -7.27 3.74 7.15
CA PRO A 138 -6.94 5.02 6.54
C PRO A 138 -7.81 6.15 7.08
N THR A 139 -7.23 7.35 7.23
CA THR A 139 -7.96 8.59 7.51
C THR A 139 -8.36 9.31 6.24
N ALA A 140 -7.73 8.95 5.12
CA ALA A 140 -8.03 9.46 3.79
C ALA A 140 -7.68 8.43 2.71
N LEU A 141 -8.40 8.48 1.60
CA LEU A 141 -8.18 7.65 0.43
C LEU A 141 -7.76 8.51 -0.76
N LEU A 142 -6.81 8.03 -1.57
CA LEU A 142 -6.42 8.62 -2.85
C LEU A 142 -6.86 7.67 -3.95
N LEU A 143 -7.92 8.00 -4.67
CA LEU A 143 -8.33 7.24 -5.84
C LEU A 143 -7.50 7.62 -7.06
N VAL A 144 -6.82 6.64 -7.64
CA VAL A 144 -6.04 6.78 -8.87
C VAL A 144 -6.76 6.08 -10.01
N HIS A 145 -7.00 6.81 -11.09
CA HIS A 145 -7.70 6.33 -12.27
C HIS A 145 -6.96 6.74 -13.54
N ARG A 146 -6.92 5.88 -14.55
CA ARG A 146 -6.41 6.21 -15.87
C ARG A 146 -7.52 6.85 -16.69
N ALA A 147 -7.35 8.12 -17.06
CA ALA A 147 -8.33 8.86 -17.84
C ALA A 147 -8.74 8.10 -19.11
N GLY A 148 -10.05 8.01 -19.33
CA GLY A 148 -10.63 7.32 -20.50
C GLY A 148 -10.67 5.80 -20.42
N GLN A 149 -10.20 5.18 -19.34
CA GLN A 149 -10.30 3.73 -19.16
C GLN A 149 -11.73 3.35 -18.75
N THR A 150 -12.36 2.46 -19.51
CA THR A 150 -13.74 2.01 -19.31
C THR A 150 -13.88 0.54 -18.91
N SER A 151 -12.80 -0.23 -19.02
CA SER A 151 -12.74 -1.65 -18.65
C SER A 151 -11.40 -1.97 -17.98
N ILE A 152 -11.31 -3.11 -17.31
CA ILE A 152 -10.07 -3.64 -16.75
C ILE A 152 -9.06 -3.86 -17.88
N ASP A 153 -7.81 -3.43 -17.66
CA ASP A 153 -6.72 -3.61 -18.62
C ASP A 153 -6.56 -5.10 -18.96
N ARG A 154 -6.46 -5.42 -20.25
CA ARG A 154 -6.41 -6.78 -20.82
C ARG A 154 -7.63 -7.67 -20.56
N LEU A 155 -8.68 -7.14 -19.94
CA LEU A 155 -9.95 -7.84 -19.70
C LEU A 155 -11.13 -6.97 -20.18
N PRO A 156 -11.25 -6.72 -21.49
CA PRO A 156 -12.23 -5.78 -22.03
C PRO A 156 -13.69 -6.20 -21.77
N GLN A 157 -13.92 -7.46 -21.45
CA GLN A 157 -15.24 -7.99 -21.06
C GLN A 157 -15.67 -7.58 -19.64
N ILE A 158 -14.76 -7.00 -18.84
CA ILE A 158 -15.05 -6.56 -17.48
C ILE A 158 -15.06 -5.03 -17.47
N PRO A 159 -16.26 -4.40 -17.46
CA PRO A 159 -16.35 -2.95 -17.38
C PRO A 159 -15.91 -2.45 -16.01
N LEU A 160 -15.32 -1.25 -15.97
CA LEU A 160 -15.07 -0.55 -14.71
C LEU A 160 -16.40 0.02 -14.17
N PRO A 161 -16.64 -0.07 -12.86
CA PRO A 161 -17.70 0.69 -12.21
C PRO A 161 -17.48 2.20 -12.37
N SER A 162 -18.52 3.02 -12.15
CA SER A 162 -18.33 4.46 -12.07
C SER A 162 -17.37 4.83 -10.92
N LEU A 163 -16.70 5.97 -11.03
CA LEU A 163 -15.76 6.41 -9.98
C LEU A 163 -16.49 6.61 -8.65
N GLU A 164 -17.71 7.12 -8.68
CA GLU A 164 -18.57 7.28 -7.50
C GLU A 164 -18.87 5.93 -6.82
N ALA A 165 -19.14 4.89 -7.61
CA ALA A 165 -19.37 3.54 -7.07
C ALA A 165 -18.08 2.95 -6.43
N VAL A 166 -16.91 3.18 -7.04
CA VAL A 166 -15.64 2.75 -6.47
C VAL A 166 -15.35 3.48 -5.15
N VAL A 167 -15.57 4.80 -5.11
CA VAL A 167 -15.41 5.61 -3.89
C VAL A 167 -16.35 5.09 -2.79
N ALA A 168 -17.65 5.03 -3.06
CA ALA A 168 -18.65 4.61 -2.07
C ALA A 168 -18.39 3.20 -1.52
N THR A 169 -18.00 2.25 -2.39
CA THR A 169 -17.66 0.88 -1.97
C THR A 169 -16.40 0.88 -1.10
N THR A 170 -15.39 1.64 -1.47
CA THR A 170 -14.12 1.65 -0.71
C THR A 170 -14.29 2.33 0.65
N GLU A 171 -15.02 3.44 0.72
CA GLU A 171 -15.35 4.13 1.97
C GLU A 171 -16.18 3.26 2.92
N ALA A 172 -17.12 2.48 2.39
CA ALA A 172 -17.91 1.54 3.19
C ALA A 172 -17.08 0.39 3.79
N LEU A 173 -15.89 0.10 3.24
CA LEU A 173 -14.98 -0.95 3.69
C LEU A 173 -13.79 -0.43 4.53
N ALA A 174 -13.57 0.88 4.52
CA ALA A 174 -12.51 1.54 5.27
C ALA A 174 -12.93 1.81 6.71
#